data_cd6a257964e900e1fdbc999f12cf8139
#
_entry.id   cd6a257964e900e1fdbc999f12cf8139
#
_cell.length_a   1.000
_cell.length_b   1.000
_cell.length_c   1.000
_cell.angle_alpha   90.00
_cell.angle_beta   90.00
_cell.angle_gamma   90.00
#
_symmetry.space_group_name_H-M   'P 1'
#
loop_
_entity.id
_entity.type
_entity.pdbx_description
1 polymer ?
#
loop_
_entity_poly.entity_id
_entity_poly.type
_entity_poly.pdbx_seq_one_letter_code
_entity_poly.pdbx_strand_id
1 'polypeptide(L)'
;MAGWFTRRRTIGVLIAVLVVGGLAGGVGLRASKRAAAEAADKAATVALEFAAADLAFVEPAALTRWLPLSGTLQPVDQTTVKSKVSGEIRQVTVREGQAVKAGQVIVRFDTADLEAKLTDRIGALEASRAQLALAEKQRAQNQLLLKQNFISQTAYDSAESNLSVTQGTLKSIEAQAQLAKNALRDAVVTAPISGTVAKRHVQPGEKVNFDAPLVTIVDLAQMELQAMVPANDTPALAMGMKVALAIDGFGDRRFTGTIERINPTTEAGTRAILVYIHIPNPDAALRGGMFGTGRVTLAAGAPVPTLP
;
A
#
# COMPACT_ATOMS: atom_id res chain seq x y z
N MET A 1 -111.83 49.90 51.85
CA MET A 1 -111.11 48.78 51.27
C MET A 1 -110.39 49.24 50.00
N ALA A 2 -109.24 49.79 50.15
CA ALA A 2 -108.38 50.15 49.00
C ALA A 2 -106.92 50.30 49.46
N GLY A 3 -106.20 49.27 49.52
CA GLY A 3 -104.81 49.40 50.00
C GLY A 3 -103.89 48.26 49.63
N TRP A 4 -104.34 47.19 48.95
CA TRP A 4 -103.53 46.00 48.71
C TRP A 4 -103.06 45.84 47.25
N PHE A 5 -103.65 46.55 46.33
CA PHE A 5 -103.29 46.38 44.91
C PHE A 5 -102.03 47.19 44.45
N THR A 6 -101.66 48.23 45.18
CA THR A 6 -100.49 49.09 44.82
C THR A 6 -99.14 48.49 45.21
N ARG A 7 -99.07 47.67 46.30
CA ARG A 7 -97.77 47.10 46.74
C ARG A 7 -97.21 45.99 45.83
N ARG A 8 -98.08 45.24 45.17
CA ARG A 8 -97.65 44.18 44.23
C ARG A 8 -97.06 44.71 42.91
N ARG A 9 -97.54 45.84 42.43
CA ARG A 9 -97.03 46.47 41.20
C ARG A 9 -95.64 47.10 41.40
N THR A 10 -95.34 47.67 42.55
CA THR A 10 -94.06 48.30 42.85
C THR A 10 -92.96 47.27 43.06
N ILE A 11 -93.26 46.12 43.65
CA ILE A 11 -92.32 45.02 43.83
C ILE A 11 -92.01 44.38 42.48
N GLY A 12 -93.00 44.19 41.60
CA GLY A 12 -92.74 43.64 40.24
C GLY A 12 -91.84 44.53 39.37
N VAL A 13 -92.03 45.85 39.47
CA VAL A 13 -91.21 46.81 38.76
C VAL A 13 -89.77 46.82 39.30
N LEU A 14 -89.56 46.72 40.61
CA LEU A 14 -88.26 46.67 41.23
C LEU A 14 -87.45 45.38 40.87
N ILE A 15 -88.14 44.23 40.81
CA ILE A 15 -87.55 42.97 40.38
C ILE A 15 -87.16 43.00 38.86
N ALA A 16 -88.04 43.58 38.02
CA ALA A 16 -87.80 43.74 36.61
C ALA A 16 -86.59 44.64 36.34
N VAL A 17 -86.46 45.77 37.10
CA VAL A 17 -85.28 46.65 36.99
C VAL A 17 -83.99 45.96 37.48
N LEU A 18 -84.00 45.13 38.52
CA LEU A 18 -82.93 44.41 39.02
C LEU A 18 -82.46 43.29 38.02
N VAL A 19 -83.38 42.59 37.39
CA VAL A 19 -83.15 41.57 36.41
C VAL A 19 -82.53 42.17 35.13
N VAL A 20 -83.08 43.30 34.65
CA VAL A 20 -82.60 44.00 33.48
C VAL A 20 -81.18 44.63 33.76
N GLY A 21 -81.01 45.21 34.96
CA GLY A 21 -79.72 45.74 35.40
C GLY A 21 -78.65 44.64 35.55
N GLY A 22 -79.04 43.45 36.07
CA GLY A 22 -78.14 42.31 36.18
C GLY A 22 -77.75 41.70 34.84
N LEU A 23 -78.72 41.63 33.90
CA LEU A 23 -78.38 41.14 32.51
C LEU A 23 -77.56 42.15 31.75
N ALA A 24 -77.83 43.44 31.86
CA ALA A 24 -76.97 44.46 31.19
C ALA A 24 -75.56 44.54 31.77
N GLY A 25 -75.42 44.43 33.12
CA GLY A 25 -74.11 44.34 33.77
C GLY A 25 -73.36 43.09 33.42
N GLY A 26 -74.07 41.94 33.32
CA GLY A 26 -73.40 40.66 32.92
C GLY A 26 -72.95 40.64 31.47
N VAL A 27 -73.69 41.29 30.56
CA VAL A 27 -73.26 41.40 29.14
C VAL A 27 -72.06 42.37 28.99
N GLY A 28 -72.12 43.52 29.74
CA GLY A 28 -71.02 44.50 29.75
C GLY A 28 -69.69 43.90 30.29
N LEU A 29 -69.80 43.14 31.40
CA LEU A 29 -68.62 42.46 31.97
C LEU A 29 -68.06 41.35 31.05
N ARG A 30 -68.89 40.65 30.29
CA ARG A 30 -68.45 39.66 29.29
C ARG A 30 -67.87 40.31 28.05
N ALA A 31 -68.42 41.43 27.59
CA ALA A 31 -67.90 42.21 26.48
C ALA A 31 -66.54 42.83 26.82
N SER A 32 -66.37 43.39 28.02
CA SER A 32 -65.07 43.94 28.47
C SER A 32 -64.04 42.85 28.68
N LYS A 33 -64.39 41.65 29.18
CA LYS A 33 -63.47 40.52 29.28
C LYS A 33 -63.08 39.96 27.92
N ARG A 34 -63.98 39.94 26.93
CA ARG A 34 -63.67 39.54 25.57
C ARG A 34 -62.75 40.58 24.87
N ALA A 35 -63.02 41.84 25.02
CA ALA A 35 -62.18 42.92 24.48
C ALA A 35 -60.78 42.93 25.12
N ALA A 36 -60.70 42.64 26.44
CA ALA A 36 -59.39 42.51 27.11
C ALA A 36 -58.61 41.21 26.69
N ALA A 37 -59.35 40.11 26.43
CA ALA A 37 -58.76 38.91 25.93
C ALA A 37 -58.25 39.04 24.47
N GLU A 38 -59.04 39.73 23.61
CA GLU A 38 -58.60 40.02 22.23
C GLU A 38 -57.45 41.04 22.15
N ALA A 39 -57.44 42.02 23.09
CA ALA A 39 -56.26 42.92 23.21
C ALA A 39 -55.02 42.23 23.75
N ALA A 40 -55.20 41.26 24.65
CA ALA A 40 -54.07 40.44 25.15
C ALA A 40 -53.52 39.46 24.08
N ASP A 41 -54.40 38.90 23.24
CA ASP A 41 -54.02 38.02 22.15
C ASP A 41 -53.30 38.80 21.00
N LYS A 42 -53.75 40.06 20.75
CA LYS A 42 -53.06 40.96 19.85
C LYS A 42 -51.68 41.48 20.37
N ALA A 43 -51.57 41.54 21.70
CA ALA A 43 -50.25 41.96 22.31
C ALA A 43 -49.27 40.80 22.44
N ALA A 44 -49.73 39.54 22.25
CA ALA A 44 -48.86 38.38 22.37
C ALA A 44 -48.08 38.01 21.06
N THR A 45 -48.39 38.64 19.94
CA THR A 45 -47.55 38.52 18.74
C THR A 45 -46.44 39.59 18.79
N VAL A 46 -45.45 39.37 19.67
CA VAL A 46 -44.17 40.07 19.54
C VAL A 46 -43.60 39.60 18.22
N ALA A 47 -43.65 40.43 17.20
CA ALA A 47 -42.92 40.20 15.97
C ALA A 47 -41.44 40.13 16.37
N LEU A 48 -40.84 38.95 16.25
CA LEU A 48 -39.40 38.79 16.37
C LEU A 48 -38.77 39.54 15.19
N GLU A 49 -38.28 40.75 15.46
CA GLU A 49 -37.46 41.48 14.51
C GLU A 49 -36.04 40.88 14.53
N PHE A 50 -35.66 40.17 13.47
CA PHE A 50 -34.31 39.72 13.27
C PHE A 50 -33.48 40.88 12.69
N ALA A 51 -32.39 41.22 13.35
CA ALA A 51 -31.41 42.13 12.76
C ALA A 51 -30.82 41.47 11.51
N ALA A 52 -30.38 42.29 10.55
CA ALA A 52 -29.76 41.77 9.35
C ALA A 52 -28.51 40.91 9.65
N ALA A 53 -27.91 41.10 10.83
CA ALA A 53 -26.79 40.30 11.33
C ALA A 53 -27.21 38.91 11.85
N ASP A 54 -28.50 38.72 12.15
CA ASP A 54 -29.07 37.44 12.65
C ASP A 54 -29.59 36.57 11.50
N LEU A 55 -29.52 37.08 10.27
CA LEU A 55 -30.00 36.39 9.07
C LEU A 55 -28.79 35.80 8.33
N ALA A 56 -28.73 34.48 8.23
CA ALA A 56 -27.77 33.79 7.36
C ALA A 56 -28.49 33.42 6.05
N PHE A 57 -27.90 33.77 4.93
CA PHE A 57 -28.39 33.33 3.63
C PHE A 57 -27.94 31.90 3.36
N VAL A 58 -28.90 31.08 2.97
CA VAL A 58 -28.65 29.70 2.55
C VAL A 58 -28.13 29.74 1.13
N GLU A 59 -26.86 29.43 0.94
CA GLU A 59 -26.25 29.31 -0.39
C GLU A 59 -26.09 27.82 -0.74
N PRO A 60 -26.42 27.44 -1.99
CA PRO A 60 -26.17 26.07 -2.44
C PRO A 60 -24.66 25.86 -2.62
N ALA A 61 -24.05 25.08 -1.73
CA ALA A 61 -22.65 24.69 -1.85
C ALA A 61 -22.54 23.18 -2.11
N ALA A 62 -21.61 22.81 -3.01
CA ALA A 62 -21.28 21.41 -3.23
C ALA A 62 -20.44 20.90 -2.07
N LEU A 63 -21.00 20.03 -1.25
CA LEU A 63 -20.25 19.37 -0.18
C LEU A 63 -19.33 18.33 -0.78
N THR A 64 -18.03 18.61 -0.73
CA THR A 64 -17.01 17.66 -1.14
C THR A 64 -16.81 16.64 -0.02
N ARG A 65 -17.19 15.40 -0.28
CA ARG A 65 -16.89 14.29 0.62
C ARG A 65 -15.43 13.88 0.41
N TRP A 66 -14.68 13.76 1.48
CA TRP A 66 -13.32 13.27 1.46
C TRP A 66 -13.14 12.12 2.44
N LEU A 67 -12.27 11.19 2.07
CA LEU A 67 -11.94 10.03 2.90
C LEU A 67 -10.54 10.23 3.47
N PRO A 68 -10.38 10.23 4.81
CA PRO A 68 -9.06 10.28 5.43
C PRO A 68 -8.36 8.93 5.25
N LEU A 69 -7.08 8.98 4.94
CA LEU A 69 -6.18 7.84 4.80
C LEU A 69 -4.97 8.04 5.70
N SER A 70 -4.46 6.97 6.26
CA SER A 70 -3.19 6.99 6.98
C SER A 70 -2.42 5.71 6.74
N GLY A 71 -1.11 5.80 6.75
CA GLY A 71 -0.29 4.63 6.48
C GLY A 71 1.20 4.92 6.60
N THR A 72 2.00 3.92 6.27
CA THR A 72 3.46 3.98 6.31
C THR A 72 4.03 4.00 4.90
N LEU A 73 5.03 4.84 4.66
CA LEU A 73 5.76 4.88 3.42
C LEU A 73 6.70 3.69 3.31
N GLN A 74 6.69 3.07 2.13
CA GLN A 74 7.63 2.02 1.76
C GLN A 74 8.22 2.32 0.37
N PRO A 75 9.47 1.94 0.09
CA PRO A 75 9.97 1.97 -1.28
C PRO A 75 9.23 0.92 -2.11
N VAL A 76 8.92 1.24 -3.36
CA VAL A 76 8.29 0.28 -4.30
C VAL A 76 9.23 -0.87 -4.59
N ASP A 77 10.51 -0.56 -4.86
CA ASP A 77 11.53 -1.54 -5.16
C ASP A 77 12.51 -1.68 -3.99
N GLN A 78 12.48 -2.85 -3.37
CA GLN A 78 13.38 -3.25 -2.31
C GLN A 78 13.90 -4.66 -2.58
N THR A 79 15.21 -4.86 -2.47
CA THR A 79 15.83 -6.17 -2.65
C THR A 79 16.83 -6.44 -1.53
N THR A 80 16.68 -7.59 -0.87
CA THR A 80 17.71 -8.11 0.03
C THR A 80 18.56 -9.09 -0.76
N VAL A 81 19.80 -8.67 -1.05
CA VAL A 81 20.78 -9.50 -1.72
C VAL A 81 21.26 -10.59 -0.78
N LYS A 82 21.13 -11.85 -1.21
CA LYS A 82 21.52 -13.02 -0.43
C LYS A 82 22.74 -13.70 -1.03
N SER A 83 23.47 -14.44 -0.19
CA SER A 83 24.63 -15.19 -0.63
C SER A 83 24.23 -16.40 -1.48
N LYS A 84 24.93 -16.60 -2.60
CA LYS A 84 24.83 -17.81 -3.45
C LYS A 84 25.93 -18.82 -3.18
N VAL A 85 26.86 -18.49 -2.28
CA VAL A 85 27.98 -19.36 -1.87
C VAL A 85 28.15 -19.32 -0.37
N SER A 86 28.71 -20.37 0.20
CA SER A 86 29.16 -20.37 1.60
C SER A 86 30.66 -20.06 1.63
N GLY A 87 31.04 -19.15 2.53
CA GLY A 87 32.47 -18.78 2.65
C GLY A 87 32.66 -17.61 3.61
N GLU A 88 33.93 -17.18 3.73
CA GLU A 88 34.29 -16.00 4.52
C GLU A 88 34.21 -14.74 3.65
N ILE A 89 33.71 -13.67 4.21
CA ILE A 89 33.63 -12.38 3.55
C ILE A 89 34.98 -11.67 3.64
N ARG A 90 35.64 -11.52 2.50
CA ARG A 90 36.87 -10.80 2.41
C ARG A 90 36.71 -9.30 2.52
N GLN A 91 35.67 -8.75 1.88
CA GLN A 91 35.47 -7.32 1.82
C GLN A 91 33.97 -6.99 1.56
N VAL A 92 33.45 -5.98 2.28
CA VAL A 92 32.20 -5.30 1.96
C VAL A 92 32.55 -3.91 1.46
N THR A 93 32.20 -3.61 0.20
CA THR A 93 32.63 -2.38 -0.50
C THR A 93 31.68 -1.21 -0.31
N VAL A 94 30.53 -1.44 0.34
CA VAL A 94 29.46 -0.45 0.50
C VAL A 94 29.12 -0.22 1.99
N ARG A 95 28.57 0.96 2.27
CA ARG A 95 28.11 1.37 3.59
C ARG A 95 26.62 1.70 3.55
N GLU A 96 25.96 1.63 4.69
CA GLU A 96 24.59 2.06 4.86
C GLU A 96 24.42 3.54 4.50
N GLY A 97 23.33 3.88 3.80
CA GLY A 97 23.11 5.21 3.24
C GLY A 97 23.84 5.52 1.94
N GLN A 98 24.73 4.65 1.47
CA GLN A 98 25.48 4.85 0.23
C GLN A 98 24.63 4.49 -0.99
N ALA A 99 24.67 5.34 -2.03
CA ALA A 99 24.07 5.03 -3.32
C ALA A 99 24.90 4.00 -4.08
N VAL A 100 24.23 3.05 -4.73
CA VAL A 100 24.84 1.99 -5.55
C VAL A 100 24.14 1.90 -6.90
N LYS A 101 24.89 1.45 -7.92
CA LYS A 101 24.34 1.20 -9.27
C LYS A 101 24.18 -0.30 -9.49
N ALA A 102 23.18 -0.68 -10.30
CA ALA A 102 23.03 -2.06 -10.74
C ALA A 102 24.35 -2.56 -11.36
N GLY A 103 24.77 -3.78 -11.00
CA GLY A 103 26.05 -4.38 -11.41
C GLY A 103 27.26 -3.95 -10.57
N GLN A 104 27.14 -2.96 -9.69
CA GLN A 104 28.24 -2.55 -8.81
C GLN A 104 28.55 -3.66 -7.80
N VAL A 105 29.84 -3.95 -7.60
CA VAL A 105 30.28 -4.93 -6.58
C VAL A 105 29.99 -4.39 -5.19
N ILE A 106 29.31 -5.21 -4.37
CA ILE A 106 28.91 -4.86 -3.01
C ILE A 106 29.60 -5.71 -1.94
N VAL A 107 29.84 -7.00 -2.25
CA VAL A 107 30.52 -7.93 -1.34
C VAL A 107 31.48 -8.80 -2.15
N ARG A 108 32.66 -9.10 -1.59
CA ARG A 108 33.64 -10.07 -2.10
C ARG A 108 33.87 -11.12 -1.03
N PHE A 109 33.73 -12.37 -1.43
CA PHE A 109 34.13 -13.51 -0.63
C PHE A 109 35.65 -13.80 -0.79
N ASP A 110 36.20 -14.55 0.13
CA ASP A 110 37.47 -15.20 -0.10
C ASP A 110 37.28 -16.28 -1.16
N THR A 111 38.16 -16.25 -2.19
CA THR A 111 38.04 -17.09 -3.37
C THR A 111 39.04 -18.24 -3.40
N ALA A 112 40.00 -18.31 -2.45
CA ALA A 112 41.12 -19.27 -2.49
C ALA A 112 40.63 -20.72 -2.65
N ASP A 113 39.68 -21.15 -1.85
CA ASP A 113 39.13 -22.52 -1.91
C ASP A 113 38.32 -22.75 -3.19
N LEU A 114 37.60 -21.73 -3.68
CA LEU A 114 36.78 -21.83 -4.91
C LEU A 114 37.70 -21.89 -6.16
N GLU A 115 38.76 -21.13 -6.16
CA GLU A 115 39.80 -21.16 -7.23
C GLU A 115 40.51 -22.52 -7.28
N ALA A 116 40.90 -23.07 -6.12
CA ALA A 116 41.49 -24.41 -6.02
C ALA A 116 40.54 -25.49 -6.56
N LYS A 117 39.24 -25.38 -6.17
CA LYS A 117 38.19 -26.29 -6.63
C LYS A 117 37.93 -26.20 -8.12
N LEU A 118 37.93 -24.99 -8.67
CA LEU A 118 37.81 -24.79 -10.12
C LEU A 118 39.01 -25.40 -10.87
N THR A 119 40.22 -25.20 -10.37
CA THR A 119 41.47 -25.76 -10.95
C THR A 119 41.40 -27.29 -10.96
N ASP A 120 40.98 -27.94 -9.87
CA ASP A 120 40.74 -29.38 -9.80
C ASP A 120 39.79 -29.86 -10.90
N ARG A 121 38.66 -29.17 -11.05
CA ARG A 121 37.63 -29.52 -12.06
C ARG A 121 38.09 -29.30 -13.49
N ILE A 122 38.93 -28.30 -13.74
CA ILE A 122 39.57 -28.06 -15.05
C ILE A 122 40.52 -29.21 -15.37
N GLY A 123 41.34 -29.65 -14.41
CA GLY A 123 42.24 -30.79 -14.61
C GLY A 123 41.46 -32.09 -14.93
N ALA A 124 40.40 -32.36 -14.22
CA ALA A 124 39.51 -33.49 -14.51
C ALA A 124 38.87 -33.40 -15.91
N LEU A 125 38.52 -32.20 -16.34
CA LEU A 125 37.95 -31.95 -17.67
C LEU A 125 38.97 -32.22 -18.77
N GLU A 126 40.22 -31.79 -18.61
CA GLU A 126 41.31 -32.05 -19.55
C GLU A 126 41.62 -33.53 -19.66
N ALA A 127 41.65 -34.26 -18.53
CA ALA A 127 41.84 -35.72 -18.53
C ALA A 127 40.70 -36.44 -19.28
N SER A 128 39.44 -36.02 -19.05
CA SER A 128 38.30 -36.61 -19.74
C SER A 128 38.28 -36.33 -21.24
N ARG A 129 38.75 -35.14 -21.67
CA ARG A 129 38.95 -34.82 -23.09
C ARG A 129 39.98 -35.69 -23.75
N ALA A 130 41.09 -35.96 -23.05
CA ALA A 130 42.10 -36.85 -23.54
C ALA A 130 41.60 -38.31 -23.69
N GLN A 131 40.76 -38.75 -22.74
CA GLN A 131 40.11 -40.07 -22.84
C GLN A 131 39.11 -40.13 -24.01
N LEU A 132 38.33 -39.10 -24.26
CA LEU A 132 37.45 -39.02 -25.43
C LEU A 132 38.27 -39.11 -26.72
N ALA A 133 39.36 -38.36 -26.88
CA ALA A 133 40.21 -38.38 -28.05
C ALA A 133 40.80 -39.77 -28.31
N LEU A 134 41.16 -40.50 -27.22
CA LEU A 134 41.61 -41.88 -27.33
C LEU A 134 40.48 -42.82 -27.81
N ALA A 135 39.29 -42.72 -27.26
CA ALA A 135 38.13 -43.52 -27.65
C ALA A 135 37.72 -43.25 -29.13
N GLU A 136 37.76 -42.00 -29.56
CA GLU A 136 37.51 -41.62 -30.97
C GLU A 136 38.53 -42.28 -31.93
N LYS A 137 39.82 -42.25 -31.57
CA LYS A 137 40.91 -42.87 -32.33
C LYS A 137 40.71 -44.36 -32.40
N GLN A 138 40.40 -45.04 -31.28
CA GLN A 138 40.13 -46.48 -31.22
C GLN A 138 38.92 -46.87 -32.09
N ARG A 139 37.84 -46.13 -32.00
CA ARG A 139 36.64 -46.36 -32.83
C ARG A 139 36.97 -46.19 -34.33
N ALA A 140 37.72 -45.11 -34.71
CA ALA A 140 38.10 -44.88 -36.09
C ALA A 140 39.03 -46.01 -36.61
N GLN A 141 39.98 -46.47 -35.80
CA GLN A 141 40.86 -47.60 -36.14
C GLN A 141 40.06 -48.90 -36.31
N ASN A 142 39.15 -49.22 -35.38
CA ASN A 142 38.35 -50.41 -35.47
C ASN A 142 37.39 -50.38 -36.69
N GLN A 143 36.89 -49.20 -37.07
CA GLN A 143 36.09 -49.03 -38.30
C GLN A 143 36.86 -49.39 -39.57
N LEU A 144 38.16 -49.03 -39.66
CA LEU A 144 39.02 -49.38 -40.76
C LEU A 144 39.31 -50.91 -40.79
N LEU A 145 39.61 -51.51 -39.62
CA LEU A 145 39.85 -52.97 -39.52
C LEU A 145 38.61 -53.79 -39.84
N LEU A 146 37.44 -53.33 -39.45
CA LEU A 146 36.14 -53.98 -39.77
C LEU A 146 35.91 -53.96 -41.27
N LYS A 147 36.15 -52.84 -41.98
CA LYS A 147 36.06 -52.76 -43.44
C LYS A 147 36.99 -53.71 -44.18
N GLN A 148 38.12 -54.06 -43.53
CA GLN A 148 39.09 -55.03 -44.06
C GLN A 148 38.81 -56.46 -43.58
N ASN A 149 37.73 -56.74 -42.84
CA ASN A 149 37.36 -58.02 -42.23
C ASN A 149 38.39 -58.57 -41.25
N PHE A 150 39.22 -57.71 -40.63
CA PHE A 150 40.19 -58.14 -39.63
C PHE A 150 39.64 -58.22 -38.19
N ILE A 151 38.46 -57.63 -37.93
CA ILE A 151 37.76 -57.71 -36.63
C ILE A 151 36.32 -58.07 -36.83
N SER A 152 35.64 -58.54 -35.76
CA SER A 152 34.20 -58.84 -35.76
C SER A 152 33.37 -57.56 -35.60
N GLN A 153 32.12 -57.62 -36.04
CA GLN A 153 31.15 -56.56 -35.80
C GLN A 153 30.99 -56.23 -34.30
N THR A 154 30.98 -57.23 -33.45
CA THR A 154 30.91 -57.05 -31.99
C THR A 154 32.07 -56.28 -31.39
N ALA A 155 33.26 -56.42 -31.95
CA ALA A 155 34.46 -55.63 -31.52
C ALA A 155 34.29 -54.13 -31.88
N TYR A 156 33.76 -53.84 -33.08
CA TYR A 156 33.45 -52.48 -33.47
C TYR A 156 32.35 -51.86 -32.62
N ASP A 157 31.22 -52.58 -32.39
CA ASP A 157 30.10 -52.16 -31.58
C ASP A 157 30.52 -51.86 -30.11
N SER A 158 31.46 -52.64 -29.59
CA SER A 158 32.08 -52.39 -28.28
C SER A 158 32.85 -51.06 -28.24
N ALA A 159 33.62 -50.74 -29.29
CA ALA A 159 34.37 -49.48 -29.37
C ALA A 159 33.43 -48.29 -29.54
N GLU A 160 32.36 -48.45 -30.31
CA GLU A 160 31.33 -47.41 -30.46
C GLU A 160 30.56 -47.15 -29.16
N SER A 161 30.22 -48.22 -28.43
CA SER A 161 29.62 -48.12 -27.08
C SER A 161 30.55 -47.42 -26.09
N ASN A 162 31.86 -47.75 -26.10
CA ASN A 162 32.87 -47.09 -25.27
C ASN A 162 33.00 -45.61 -25.60
N LEU A 163 32.98 -45.25 -26.87
CA LEU A 163 32.94 -43.83 -27.31
C LEU A 163 31.73 -43.10 -26.73
N SER A 164 30.55 -43.70 -26.83
CA SER A 164 29.31 -43.12 -26.30
C SER A 164 29.37 -42.91 -24.78
N VAL A 165 29.87 -43.89 -24.03
CA VAL A 165 30.08 -43.78 -22.56
C VAL A 165 31.08 -42.66 -22.24
N THR A 166 32.18 -42.57 -22.96
CA THR A 166 33.19 -41.53 -22.72
C THR A 166 32.67 -40.14 -23.04
N GLN A 167 31.84 -39.99 -24.09
CA GLN A 167 31.14 -38.74 -24.40
C GLN A 167 30.20 -38.32 -23.27
N GLY A 168 29.44 -39.27 -22.74
CA GLY A 168 28.55 -39.04 -21.58
C GLY A 168 29.34 -38.58 -20.33
N THR A 169 30.48 -39.22 -20.08
CA THR A 169 31.37 -38.86 -18.97
C THR A 169 31.93 -37.44 -19.14
N LEU A 170 32.44 -37.09 -20.33
CA LEU A 170 32.93 -35.74 -20.62
C LEU A 170 31.85 -34.71 -20.34
N LYS A 171 30.62 -34.90 -20.83
CA LYS A 171 29.50 -33.97 -20.61
C LYS A 171 29.20 -33.77 -19.12
N SER A 172 29.29 -34.84 -18.32
CA SER A 172 29.12 -34.76 -16.86
C SER A 172 30.20 -33.92 -16.19
N ILE A 173 31.47 -34.14 -16.58
CA ILE A 173 32.62 -33.40 -16.03
C ILE A 173 32.62 -31.94 -16.48
N GLU A 174 32.22 -31.66 -17.72
CA GLU A 174 32.01 -30.27 -18.21
C GLU A 174 30.98 -29.52 -17.36
N ALA A 175 29.88 -30.18 -17.03
CA ALA A 175 28.85 -29.60 -16.14
C ALA A 175 29.41 -29.30 -14.73
N GLN A 176 30.24 -30.20 -14.17
CA GLN A 176 30.88 -29.99 -12.87
C GLN A 176 31.89 -28.82 -12.90
N ALA A 177 32.70 -28.70 -13.95
CA ALA A 177 33.60 -27.57 -14.12
C ALA A 177 32.83 -26.24 -14.26
N GLN A 178 31.71 -26.25 -14.99
CA GLN A 178 30.84 -25.08 -15.11
C GLN A 178 30.19 -24.68 -13.76
N LEU A 179 29.80 -25.65 -12.93
CA LEU A 179 29.30 -25.37 -11.58
C LEU A 179 30.35 -24.71 -10.70
N ALA A 180 31.61 -25.21 -10.73
CA ALA A 180 32.71 -24.61 -9.99
C ALA A 180 32.99 -23.17 -10.47
N LYS A 181 32.98 -22.96 -11.79
CA LYS A 181 33.14 -21.63 -12.39
C LYS A 181 32.02 -20.66 -11.96
N ASN A 182 30.78 -21.13 -11.92
CA ASN A 182 29.65 -20.34 -11.46
C ASN A 182 29.78 -19.97 -9.97
N ALA A 183 30.22 -20.92 -9.12
CA ALA A 183 30.46 -20.66 -7.71
C ALA A 183 31.54 -19.58 -7.49
N LEU A 184 32.63 -19.63 -8.25
CA LEU A 184 33.66 -18.59 -8.21
C LEU A 184 33.15 -17.22 -8.68
N ARG A 185 32.35 -17.19 -9.73
CA ARG A 185 31.68 -15.94 -10.18
C ARG A 185 30.76 -15.39 -9.12
N ASP A 186 29.95 -16.24 -8.48
CA ASP A 186 28.96 -15.87 -7.49
C ASP A 186 29.60 -15.45 -6.14
N ALA A 187 30.90 -15.67 -5.96
CA ALA A 187 31.71 -15.15 -4.84
C ALA A 187 31.93 -13.63 -4.93
N VAL A 188 31.70 -13.03 -6.10
CA VAL A 188 31.70 -11.58 -6.30
C VAL A 188 30.24 -11.14 -6.43
N VAL A 189 29.69 -10.62 -5.34
CA VAL A 189 28.28 -10.24 -5.28
C VAL A 189 28.10 -8.82 -5.79
N THR A 190 27.17 -8.64 -6.72
CA THR A 190 26.84 -7.34 -7.31
C THR A 190 25.42 -6.91 -6.94
N ALA A 191 25.17 -5.60 -6.94
CA ALA A 191 23.86 -5.03 -6.74
C ALA A 191 22.92 -5.39 -7.91
N PRO A 192 21.73 -5.99 -7.65
CA PRO A 192 20.79 -6.33 -8.72
C PRO A 192 20.01 -5.11 -9.25
N ILE A 193 19.85 -4.10 -8.41
CA ILE A 193 19.14 -2.84 -8.73
C ILE A 193 20.02 -1.64 -8.36
N SER A 194 19.78 -0.50 -8.98
CA SER A 194 20.31 0.77 -8.53
C SER A 194 19.46 1.30 -7.37
N GLY A 195 20.08 1.95 -6.39
CA GLY A 195 19.36 2.47 -5.22
C GLY A 195 20.30 2.87 -4.11
N THR A 196 19.80 2.88 -2.88
CA THR A 196 20.55 3.19 -1.67
C THR A 196 20.62 1.97 -0.77
N VAL A 197 21.78 1.72 -0.15
CA VAL A 197 21.95 0.65 0.83
C VAL A 197 21.15 1.01 2.08
N ALA A 198 20.10 0.26 2.35
CA ALA A 198 19.26 0.46 3.54
C ALA A 198 19.88 -0.21 4.78
N LYS A 199 20.41 -1.43 4.59
CA LYS A 199 20.99 -2.21 5.70
C LYS A 199 22.09 -3.13 5.19
N ARG A 200 23.14 -3.23 5.96
CA ARG A 200 24.19 -4.23 5.82
C ARG A 200 24.02 -5.29 6.91
N HIS A 201 23.95 -6.55 6.50
CA HIS A 201 23.72 -7.68 7.40
C HIS A 201 25.00 -8.41 7.79
N VAL A 202 26.13 -8.11 7.13
CA VAL A 202 27.38 -8.85 7.26
C VAL A 202 28.58 -7.93 7.37
N GLN A 203 29.70 -8.45 7.92
CA GLN A 203 30.94 -7.71 8.10
C GLN A 203 32.12 -8.47 7.44
N PRO A 204 33.21 -7.76 7.07
CA PRO A 204 34.46 -8.41 6.65
C PRO A 204 34.96 -9.36 7.73
N GLY A 205 35.48 -10.54 7.34
CA GLY A 205 35.93 -11.60 8.23
C GLY A 205 34.83 -12.52 8.76
N GLU A 206 33.56 -12.24 8.45
CA GLU A 206 32.44 -13.07 8.87
C GLU A 206 32.23 -14.24 7.90
N LYS A 207 32.00 -15.43 8.44
CA LYS A 207 31.65 -16.61 7.67
C LYS A 207 30.14 -16.72 7.52
N VAL A 208 29.65 -16.79 6.28
CA VAL A 208 28.23 -16.88 5.96
C VAL A 208 27.91 -18.14 5.19
N ASN A 209 26.68 -18.61 5.36
CA ASN A 209 26.15 -19.76 4.65
C ASN A 209 25.40 -19.35 3.38
N PHE A 210 25.08 -20.34 2.55
CA PHE A 210 24.17 -20.18 1.41
C PHE A 210 22.84 -19.55 1.88
N ASP A 211 22.29 -18.65 1.05
CA ASP A 211 21.03 -17.90 1.29
C ASP A 211 21.08 -16.90 2.48
N ALA A 212 22.23 -16.68 3.10
CA ALA A 212 22.37 -15.66 4.14
C ALA A 212 22.16 -14.25 3.55
N PRO A 213 21.40 -13.34 4.24
CA PRO A 213 21.23 -11.96 3.81
C PRO A 213 22.56 -11.21 3.92
N LEU A 214 22.93 -10.48 2.87
CA LEU A 214 24.17 -9.70 2.81
C LEU A 214 23.92 -8.21 2.92
N VAL A 215 23.14 -7.67 2.00
CA VAL A 215 22.85 -6.23 1.91
C VAL A 215 21.42 -6.04 1.43
N THR A 216 20.68 -5.11 2.05
CA THR A 216 19.38 -4.66 1.58
C THR A 216 19.53 -3.34 0.83
N ILE A 217 19.06 -3.30 -0.41
CA ILE A 217 19.09 -2.12 -1.29
C ILE A 217 17.65 -1.69 -1.56
N VAL A 218 17.39 -0.40 -1.50
CA VAL A 218 16.07 0.21 -1.74
C VAL A 218 16.19 1.28 -2.82
N ASP A 219 15.22 1.32 -3.72
CA ASP A 219 15.07 2.46 -4.63
C ASP A 219 14.15 3.50 -3.98
N LEU A 220 14.68 4.68 -3.71
CA LEU A 220 13.94 5.78 -3.09
C LEU A 220 13.26 6.69 -4.12
N ALA A 221 13.47 6.50 -5.42
CA ALA A 221 12.87 7.35 -6.46
C ALA A 221 11.35 7.20 -6.52
N GLN A 222 10.87 6.00 -6.23
CA GLN A 222 9.45 5.64 -6.23
C GLN A 222 9.06 5.12 -4.85
N MET A 223 8.15 5.84 -4.21
CA MET A 223 7.63 5.48 -2.89
C MET A 223 6.16 5.12 -2.96
N GLU A 224 5.70 4.27 -2.11
CA GLU A 224 4.28 3.99 -1.92
C GLU A 224 3.87 4.21 -0.46
N LEU A 225 2.73 4.84 -0.25
CA LEU A 225 2.07 4.85 1.05
C LEU A 225 1.13 3.65 1.12
N GLN A 226 1.39 2.76 2.05
CA GLN A 226 0.54 1.62 2.36
C GLN A 226 -0.50 2.06 3.38
N ALA A 227 -1.68 2.46 2.89
CA ALA A 227 -2.76 2.98 3.71
C ALA A 227 -3.80 1.90 4.02
N MET A 228 -4.21 1.82 5.29
CA MET A 228 -5.28 0.94 5.74
C MET A 228 -6.62 1.66 5.67
N VAL A 229 -7.52 1.17 4.83
CA VAL A 229 -8.87 1.75 4.62
C VAL A 229 -9.92 0.76 5.10
N PRO A 230 -10.91 1.20 5.89
CA PRO A 230 -12.03 0.35 6.25
C PRO A 230 -12.73 -0.24 5.01
N ALA A 231 -13.07 -1.54 5.06
CA ALA A 231 -13.67 -2.24 3.93
C ALA A 231 -14.98 -1.58 3.44
N ASN A 232 -15.72 -0.94 4.35
CA ASN A 232 -16.96 -0.23 4.01
C ASN A 232 -16.74 1.02 3.15
N ASP A 233 -15.57 1.65 3.23
CA ASP A 233 -15.24 2.87 2.50
C ASP A 233 -14.50 2.57 1.18
N THR A 234 -13.94 1.36 1.05
CA THR A 234 -13.17 0.93 -0.13
C THR A 234 -13.95 1.00 -1.45
N PRO A 235 -15.28 0.69 -1.52
CA PRO A 235 -16.03 0.78 -2.77
C PRO A 235 -16.10 2.20 -3.36
N ALA A 236 -15.84 3.24 -2.54
CA ALA A 236 -15.79 4.63 -3.01
C ALA A 236 -14.44 5.01 -3.64
N LEU A 237 -13.42 4.15 -3.52
CA LEU A 237 -12.09 4.37 -4.08
C LEU A 237 -11.96 3.73 -5.45
N ALA A 238 -11.24 4.40 -6.33
CA ALA A 238 -10.88 3.88 -7.65
C ALA A 238 -9.39 4.11 -7.92
N MET A 239 -8.80 3.23 -8.72
CA MET A 239 -7.44 3.41 -9.23
C MET A 239 -7.35 4.71 -10.04
N GLY A 240 -6.23 5.41 -9.92
CA GLY A 240 -6.00 6.69 -10.58
C GLY A 240 -6.49 7.91 -9.81
N MET A 241 -7.21 7.75 -8.68
CA MET A 241 -7.59 8.89 -7.83
C MET A 241 -6.37 9.56 -7.21
N LYS A 242 -6.36 10.89 -7.23
CA LYS A 242 -5.32 11.70 -6.59
C LYS A 242 -5.56 11.82 -5.10
N VAL A 243 -4.49 11.75 -4.34
CA VAL A 243 -4.48 11.84 -2.88
C VAL A 243 -3.56 12.99 -2.48
N ALA A 244 -4.08 13.95 -1.72
CA ALA A 244 -3.26 14.95 -1.07
C ALA A 244 -2.70 14.39 0.22
N LEU A 245 -1.38 14.37 0.36
CA LEU A 245 -0.65 13.72 1.45
C LEU A 245 0.13 14.72 2.27
N ALA A 246 0.10 14.54 3.57
CA ALA A 246 0.99 15.16 4.54
C ALA A 246 1.85 14.07 5.15
N ILE A 247 3.17 14.23 5.10
CA ILE A 247 4.15 13.29 5.63
C ILE A 247 4.76 13.91 6.89
N ASP A 248 4.83 13.12 7.95
CA ASP A 248 5.41 13.56 9.21
C ASP A 248 6.87 14.00 9.03
N GLY A 249 7.21 15.12 9.64
CA GLY A 249 8.55 15.72 9.54
C GLY A 249 8.72 16.75 8.41
N PHE A 250 7.74 16.94 7.52
CA PHE A 250 7.82 17.90 6.42
C PHE A 250 6.98 19.18 6.62
N GLY A 251 6.37 19.35 7.80
CA GLY A 251 5.59 20.57 8.12
C GLY A 251 4.45 20.81 7.11
N ASP A 252 4.46 21.98 6.49
CA ASP A 252 3.40 22.38 5.55
C ASP A 252 3.59 21.85 4.11
N ARG A 253 4.71 21.19 3.83
CA ARG A 253 4.94 20.60 2.50
C ARG A 253 3.91 19.50 2.23
N ARG A 254 3.17 19.65 1.13
CA ARG A 254 2.18 18.66 0.69
C ARG A 254 2.75 17.84 -0.46
N PHE A 255 2.43 16.57 -0.44
CA PHE A 255 2.79 15.64 -1.51
C PHE A 255 1.50 15.20 -2.22
N THR A 256 1.62 14.88 -3.49
CA THR A 256 0.50 14.33 -4.26
C THR A 256 0.84 12.89 -4.62
N GLY A 257 -0.01 11.98 -4.20
CA GLY A 257 0.04 10.59 -4.60
C GLY A 257 -1.12 10.22 -5.52
N THR A 258 -1.04 9.04 -6.10
CA THR A 258 -2.09 8.44 -6.93
C THR A 258 -2.37 7.03 -6.45
N ILE A 259 -3.64 6.66 -6.28
CA ILE A 259 -4.02 5.29 -5.94
C ILE A 259 -3.66 4.39 -7.13
N GLU A 260 -2.71 3.50 -6.94
CA GLU A 260 -2.22 2.59 -7.97
C GLU A 260 -2.85 1.21 -7.86
N ARG A 261 -2.98 0.70 -6.64
CA ARG A 261 -3.49 -0.64 -6.36
C ARG A 261 -4.37 -0.64 -5.11
N ILE A 262 -5.40 -1.46 -5.13
CA ILE A 262 -6.28 -1.74 -3.97
C ILE A 262 -6.22 -3.25 -3.75
N ASN A 263 -5.88 -3.69 -2.54
CA ASN A 263 -5.80 -5.12 -2.24
C ASN A 263 -7.21 -5.75 -2.35
N PRO A 264 -7.36 -6.92 -2.97
CA PRO A 264 -8.66 -7.58 -3.11
C PRO A 264 -9.15 -8.23 -1.81
N THR A 265 -8.29 -8.36 -0.79
CA THR A 265 -8.59 -9.00 0.49
C THR A 265 -8.33 -8.06 1.66
N THR A 266 -9.06 -8.26 2.76
CA THR A 266 -8.77 -7.59 4.02
C THR A 266 -7.53 -8.15 4.69
N GLU A 267 -6.79 -7.33 5.41
CA GLU A 267 -5.68 -7.77 6.26
C GLU A 267 -6.17 -8.65 7.42
N ALA A 268 -5.40 -9.70 7.71
CA ALA A 268 -5.74 -10.64 8.77
C ALA A 268 -5.87 -9.95 10.13
N GLY A 269 -6.99 -10.20 10.84
CA GLY A 269 -7.26 -9.62 12.15
C GLY A 269 -7.80 -8.17 12.10
N THR A 270 -7.94 -7.58 10.91
CA THR A 270 -8.51 -6.24 10.73
C THR A 270 -9.68 -6.30 9.74
N ARG A 271 -10.55 -5.28 9.76
CA ARG A 271 -11.58 -5.08 8.71
C ARG A 271 -11.14 -4.01 7.72
N ALA A 272 -9.83 -3.88 7.52
CA ALA A 272 -9.25 -2.89 6.62
C ALA A 272 -8.69 -3.56 5.36
N ILE A 273 -8.73 -2.83 4.27
CA ILE A 273 -8.14 -3.18 2.99
C ILE A 273 -6.93 -2.29 2.78
N LEU A 274 -5.83 -2.88 2.33
CA LEU A 274 -4.60 -2.17 2.04
C LEU A 274 -4.72 -1.46 0.68
N VAL A 275 -4.50 -0.17 0.68
CA VAL A 275 -4.50 0.68 -0.52
C VAL A 275 -3.09 1.22 -0.72
N TYR A 276 -2.54 1.03 -1.91
CA TYR A 276 -1.21 1.46 -2.29
C TYR A 276 -1.29 2.76 -3.07
N ILE A 277 -0.69 3.81 -2.51
CA ILE A 277 -0.69 5.15 -3.08
C ILE A 277 0.73 5.46 -3.53
N HIS A 278 0.93 5.51 -4.84
CA HIS A 278 2.22 5.84 -5.44
C HIS A 278 2.56 7.31 -5.26
N ILE A 279 3.80 7.60 -4.86
CA ILE A 279 4.31 8.94 -4.58
C ILE A 279 5.69 9.10 -5.26
N PRO A 280 5.84 9.96 -6.26
CA PRO A 280 7.15 10.26 -6.84
C PRO A 280 8.01 11.03 -5.83
N ASN A 281 9.29 10.64 -5.72
CA ASN A 281 10.25 11.19 -4.76
C ASN A 281 11.56 11.60 -5.47
N PRO A 282 11.52 12.60 -6.38
CA PRO A 282 12.66 12.94 -7.21
C PRO A 282 13.86 13.50 -6.43
N ASP A 283 13.63 14.09 -5.28
CA ASP A 283 14.66 14.65 -4.37
C ASP A 283 15.13 13.64 -3.31
N ALA A 284 14.63 12.39 -3.35
CA ALA A 284 14.91 11.33 -2.38
C ALA A 284 14.74 11.77 -0.92
N ALA A 285 13.86 12.77 -0.67
CA ALA A 285 13.60 13.27 0.67
C ALA A 285 12.75 12.30 1.50
N LEU A 286 11.80 11.61 0.87
CA LEU A 286 10.97 10.59 1.50
C LEU A 286 11.78 9.31 1.73
N ARG A 287 11.56 8.70 2.89
CA ARG A 287 12.25 7.47 3.30
C ARG A 287 11.25 6.42 3.75
N GLY A 288 11.62 5.15 3.62
CA GLY A 288 10.84 4.05 4.16
C GLY A 288 10.65 4.15 5.67
N GLY A 289 9.48 3.78 6.15
CA GLY A 289 9.10 3.85 7.56
C GLY A 289 8.51 5.18 8.02
N MET A 290 8.52 6.24 7.20
CA MET A 290 7.84 7.49 7.53
C MET A 290 6.33 7.28 7.53
N PHE A 291 5.64 7.98 8.45
CA PHE A 291 4.18 7.95 8.52
C PHE A 291 3.59 9.10 7.71
N GLY A 292 2.48 8.81 7.02
CA GLY A 292 1.78 9.79 6.22
C GLY A 292 0.28 9.73 6.43
N THR A 293 -0.35 10.90 6.38
CA THR A 293 -1.79 11.07 6.37
C THR A 293 -2.23 11.69 5.06
N GLY A 294 -3.40 11.33 4.58
CA GLY A 294 -3.90 11.82 3.31
C GLY A 294 -5.40 11.98 3.28
N ARG A 295 -5.86 12.67 2.23
CA ARG A 295 -7.29 12.83 1.94
C ARG A 295 -7.54 12.55 0.47
N VAL A 296 -8.45 11.60 0.22
CA VAL A 296 -8.98 11.37 -1.12
C VAL A 296 -10.27 12.16 -1.28
N THR A 297 -10.33 12.98 -2.30
CA THR A 297 -11.58 13.65 -2.67
C THR A 297 -12.47 12.65 -3.39
N LEU A 298 -13.56 12.28 -2.77
CA LEU A 298 -14.64 11.54 -3.40
C LEU A 298 -15.47 12.52 -4.24
N ALA A 299 -16.32 12.02 -5.13
CA ALA A 299 -17.13 12.85 -6.00
C ALA A 299 -17.87 13.96 -5.19
N ALA A 300 -17.84 15.18 -5.71
CA ALA A 300 -18.63 16.26 -5.15
C ALA A 300 -20.11 15.88 -5.23
N GLY A 301 -20.81 15.94 -4.11
CA GLY A 301 -22.26 15.78 -4.08
C GLY A 301 -22.98 16.87 -4.87
N ALA A 302 -24.27 16.65 -5.19
CA ALA A 302 -25.11 17.72 -5.71
C ALA A 302 -25.09 18.92 -4.73
N PRO A 303 -25.15 20.17 -5.25
CA PRO A 303 -25.24 21.34 -4.37
C PRO A 303 -26.41 21.19 -3.41
N VAL A 304 -26.14 21.25 -2.11
CA VAL A 304 -27.14 21.25 -1.05
C VAL A 304 -27.17 22.61 -0.37
N PRO A 305 -28.36 23.06 0.09
CA PRO A 305 -28.42 24.28 0.85
C PRO A 305 -27.58 24.22 2.11
N THR A 306 -26.59 25.09 2.23
CA THR A 306 -25.70 25.14 3.40
C THR A 306 -25.81 26.48 4.10
N LEU A 307 -25.73 26.49 5.42
CA LEU A 307 -25.56 27.68 6.23
C LEU A 307 -24.08 27.91 6.47
N PRO A 308 -23.63 29.17 6.52
CA PRO A 308 -22.24 29.51 6.82
C PRO A 308 -21.80 29.08 8.21
#